data_8fd7d1546d78c4673974a27d519f9da1
#
_entry.id   8fd7d1546d78c4673974a27d519f9da1
#
_cell.length_a   1.000
_cell.length_b   1.000
_cell.length_c   1.000
_cell.angle_alpha   90.00
_cell.angle_beta   90.00
_cell.angle_gamma   90.00
#
_symmetry.space_group_name_H-M   'P 1'
#
loop_
_entity.id
_entity.type
_entity.pdbx_description
1 polymer ?
#
loop_
_entity_poly.entity_id
_entity_poly.type
_entity_poly.pdbx_seq_one_letter_code
_entity_poly.pdbx_strand_id
1 'polypeptide(L)' 'MIRYDPLWRTMAKKGVTTYTLRVKFGMSHATVQRLQGNMPVSTHTLNRLCAILQCPLDQAAEYIEDE' A
#
# COMPACT_ATOMS: atom_id res chain seq x y z
N MET A 1 -10.99 6.07 -9.89
CA MET A 1 -9.87 6.48 -9.03
C MET A 1 -9.12 5.26 -8.50
N ILE A 2 -7.86 5.41 -8.20
CA ILE A 2 -7.08 4.34 -7.57
C ILE A 2 -7.32 4.36 -6.06
N ARG A 3 -7.56 3.19 -5.50
CA ARG A 3 -7.73 3.01 -4.05
C ARG A 3 -6.82 1.91 -3.56
N TYR A 4 -6.43 2.02 -2.29
CA TYR A 4 -5.51 1.05 -1.67
C TYR A 4 -6.21 0.14 -0.66
N ASP A 5 -7.53 -0.02 -0.78
CA ASP A 5 -8.28 -0.92 0.10
C ASP A 5 -7.73 -2.36 0.09
N PRO A 6 -7.34 -2.92 -1.09
CA PRO A 6 -6.73 -4.25 -1.10
C PRO A 6 -5.43 -4.31 -0.28
N LEU A 7 -4.66 -3.21 -0.27
CA LEU A 7 -3.42 -3.14 0.51
C LEU A 7 -3.68 -3.38 2.00
N TRP A 8 -4.69 -2.70 2.55
CA TRP A 8 -4.99 -2.82 3.97
C TRP A 8 -5.47 -4.21 4.33
N ARG A 9 -6.28 -4.84 3.47
CA ARG A 9 -6.72 -6.22 3.66
C ARG A 9 -5.55 -7.19 3.63
N THR A 10 -4.65 -7.02 2.68
CA THR A 10 -3.46 -7.88 2.54
C THR A 10 -2.53 -7.72 3.73
N MET A 11 -2.31 -6.47 4.18
CA MET A 11 -1.48 -6.20 5.35
C MET A 11 -2.06 -6.86 6.60
N ALA A 12 -3.37 -6.73 6.82
CA ALA A 12 -4.03 -7.36 7.96
C ALA A 12 -3.88 -8.88 7.92
N LYS A 13 -4.05 -9.47 6.75
CA LYS A 13 -3.92 -10.92 6.56
C LYS A 13 -2.50 -11.40 6.89
N LYS A 14 -1.48 -10.59 6.59
CA LYS A 14 -0.07 -10.96 6.75
C LYS A 14 0.55 -10.42 8.04
N GLY A 15 -0.24 -9.76 8.89
CA GLY A 15 0.25 -9.24 10.15
C GLY A 15 1.20 -8.05 10.01
N VAL A 16 1.09 -7.29 8.92
CA VAL A 16 1.92 -6.11 8.67
C VAL A 16 1.10 -4.86 8.99
N THR A 17 1.68 -3.95 9.76
CA THR A 17 1.05 -2.67 10.13
C THR A 17 1.77 -1.51 9.49
N THR A 18 1.16 -0.31 9.54
CA THR A 18 1.84 0.91 9.07
C THR A 18 3.12 1.17 9.86
N TYR A 19 3.12 0.84 11.14
CA TYR A 19 4.33 0.92 11.98
C TYR A 19 5.43 0.01 11.41
N THR A 20 5.09 -1.21 11.01
CA THR A 20 6.03 -2.14 10.40
C THR A 20 6.63 -1.57 9.11
N LEU A 21 5.80 -0.96 8.26
CA LEU A 21 6.28 -0.35 7.01
C LEU A 21 7.28 0.77 7.28
N ARG A 22 7.01 1.60 8.29
CA ARG A 22 7.86 2.74 8.61
C ARG A 22 9.16 2.32 9.30
N VAL A 23 9.08 1.49 10.30
CA VAL A 23 10.20 1.16 11.18
C VAL A 23 11.06 0.05 10.59
N LYS A 24 10.44 -1.04 10.16
CA LYS A 24 11.18 -2.19 9.65
C LYS A 24 11.66 -2.00 8.22
N PHE A 25 10.85 -1.38 7.38
CA PHE A 25 11.14 -1.24 5.95
C PHE A 25 11.52 0.17 5.54
N GLY A 26 11.53 1.12 6.48
CA GLY A 26 12.02 2.48 6.23
C GLY A 26 11.12 3.30 5.31
N MET A 27 9.84 2.96 5.18
CA MET A 27 8.92 3.76 4.37
C MET A 27 8.61 5.07 5.07
N SER A 28 8.62 6.18 4.32
CA SER A 28 8.41 7.50 4.92
C SER A 28 6.98 7.65 5.41
N HIS A 29 6.81 8.47 6.46
CA HIS A 29 5.49 8.80 7.01
C HIS A 29 4.60 9.45 5.93
N ALA A 30 5.19 10.32 5.10
CA ALA A 30 4.46 10.97 4.01
C ALA A 30 3.89 9.96 3.01
N THR A 31 4.66 8.93 2.67
CA THR A 31 4.19 7.87 1.76
C THR A 31 3.03 7.09 2.38
N VAL A 32 3.14 6.74 3.67
CA VAL A 32 2.06 6.04 4.38
C VAL A 32 0.80 6.89 4.40
N GLN A 33 0.93 8.21 4.64
CA GLN A 33 -0.22 9.11 4.64
C GLN A 33 -0.88 9.19 3.27
N ARG A 34 -0.10 9.19 2.18
CA ARG A 34 -0.66 9.17 0.82
C ARG A 34 -1.45 7.89 0.58
N LEU A 35 -0.94 6.77 1.01
CA LEU A 35 -1.66 5.50 0.88
C LEU A 35 -2.97 5.53 1.66
N GLN A 36 -2.96 6.07 2.89
CA GLN A 36 -4.17 6.18 3.71
C GLN A 36 -5.22 7.11 3.10
N GLY A 37 -4.77 8.14 2.37
CA GLY A 37 -5.67 9.10 1.73
C GLY A 37 -6.00 8.78 0.28
N ASN A 38 -5.61 7.63 -0.23
CA ASN A 38 -5.77 7.24 -1.64
C ASN A 38 -5.14 8.27 -2.59
N MET A 39 -4.01 8.82 -2.18
CA MET A 39 -3.26 9.79 -2.97
C MET A 39 -2.29 9.10 -3.91
N PRO A 40 -1.86 9.77 -5.00
CA PRO A 40 -0.89 9.16 -5.92
C PRO A 40 0.42 8.77 -5.22
N VAL A 41 0.93 7.59 -5.56
CA VAL A 41 2.26 7.14 -5.18
C VAL A 41 2.96 6.62 -6.43
N SER A 42 4.29 6.54 -6.36
CA SER A 42 5.05 6.05 -7.51
C SER A 42 4.90 4.54 -7.68
N THR A 43 5.12 4.07 -8.90
CA THR A 43 5.17 2.64 -9.16
C THR A 43 6.29 1.96 -8.39
N HIS A 44 7.38 2.70 -8.08
CA HIS A 44 8.44 2.19 -7.22
C HIS A 44 7.93 1.86 -5.83
N THR A 45 7.07 2.71 -5.26
CA THR A 45 6.43 2.45 -3.96
C THR A 45 5.56 1.21 -4.04
N LEU A 46 4.77 1.07 -5.10
CA LEU A 46 3.93 -0.11 -5.30
C LEU A 46 4.76 -1.37 -5.45
N ASN A 47 5.88 -1.29 -6.17
CA ASN A 47 6.83 -2.40 -6.30
C ASN A 47 7.35 -2.84 -4.93
N ARG A 48 7.73 -1.89 -4.08
CA ARG A 48 8.20 -2.19 -2.73
C ARG A 48 7.12 -2.85 -1.88
N LEU A 49 5.89 -2.34 -1.94
CA LEU A 49 4.79 -2.91 -1.17
C LEU A 49 4.51 -4.35 -1.59
N CYS A 50 4.47 -4.62 -2.88
CA CYS A 50 4.26 -5.98 -3.38
C CYS A 50 5.40 -6.91 -2.94
N ALA A 51 6.63 -6.43 -2.94
CA ALA A 51 7.79 -7.20 -2.49
C ALA A 51 7.72 -7.50 -0.99
N ILE A 52 7.38 -6.48 -0.19
CA ILE A 52 7.26 -6.63 1.27
C ILE A 52 6.16 -7.64 1.62
N LEU A 53 5.01 -7.53 0.95
CA LEU A 53 3.85 -8.35 1.25
C LEU A 53 3.82 -9.67 0.48
N GLN A 54 4.76 -9.87 -0.46
CA GLN A 54 4.80 -11.06 -1.31
C GLN A 54 3.46 -11.27 -1.99
N CYS A 55 2.92 -10.22 -2.63
CA CYS A 55 1.61 -10.26 -3.26
C CYS A 55 1.66 -9.62 -4.65
N PRO A 56 0.71 -9.98 -5.53
CA PRO A 56 0.58 -9.31 -6.82
C PRO A 56 -0.02 -7.92 -6.66
N LEU A 57 0.07 -7.11 -7.70
CA LEU A 57 -0.35 -5.70 -7.67
C LEU A 57 -1.83 -5.53 -7.32
N ASP A 58 -2.70 -6.41 -7.77
CA ASP A 58 -4.14 -6.33 -7.50
C ASP A 58 -4.48 -6.55 -6.02
N GLN A 59 -3.54 -7.03 -5.24
CA GLN A 59 -3.68 -7.14 -3.79
C GLN A 59 -3.09 -5.93 -3.04
N ALA A 60 -2.60 -4.94 -3.78
CA ALA A 60 -2.07 -3.70 -3.20
C ALA A 60 -2.85 -2.47 -3.65
N ALA A 61 -3.50 -2.52 -4.80
CA ALA A 61 -4.23 -1.38 -5.34
C ALA A 61 -5.36 -1.86 -6.25
N GLU A 62 -6.36 -1.02 -6.44
CA GLU A 62 -7.46 -1.32 -7.37
C GLU A 62 -7.93 -0.03 -8.02
N TYR A 63 -8.56 -0.16 -9.18
CA TYR A 63 -9.22 0.95 -9.84
C TYR A 63 -10.71 0.87 -9.60
N ILE A 64 -11.29 1.96 -9.11
CA ILE A 64 -12.74 2.09 -8.94
C ILE A 64 -13.20 3.16 -9.93
N GLU A 65 -14.23 2.82 -10.72
CA GLU A 65 -14.77 3.76 -11.70
C GLU A 65 -15.33 4.98 -10.99
N ASP A 66 -14.95 6.17 -11.48
CA ASP A 66 -15.49 7.43 -10.96
C ASP A 66 -16.89 7.65 -11.52
N GLU A 67 -17.76 8.19 -10.70
CA GLU A 67 -19.11 8.59 -11.13
C GLU A 67 -19.15 10.03 -11.60
#